data_6f74605390d6012bd59de90ac4243217
#
_entry.id   6f74605390d6012bd59de90ac4243217
#
_cell.length_a   1.000
_cell.length_b   1.000
_cell.length_c   1.000
_cell.angle_alpha   90.00
_cell.angle_beta   90.00
_cell.angle_gamma   90.00
#
_symmetry.space_group_name_H-M   'P 1'
#
loop_
_entity.id
_entity.type
_entity.pdbx_description
1 polymer ?
#
loop_
_entity_poly.entity_id
_entity_poly.type
_entity_poly.pdbx_seq_one_letter_code
_entity_poly.pdbx_strand_id
1 'polypeptide(L)'
;SLIKNKINQAFLFLQVQGVEFDVDDIYKQYKGESTQKQVGIIEFYSSYLERLKKMIGKDFKESTWEKFNEILPAIKDFIFFKYQKKDISLNKLDYNFIEDFDYYLRTEKNNSQVTINKKIQRLKKVIKVARKQKLIDFNPFEEHKPKQAKTKIIFLTQDELDKLKEKEFQSEILNKVRDCYIFCCYTGLGYSEMFSLKKSDLKKDDEGTLWIYKERQKTERAFSIPLIFSEPLEIIEKYKSESEYLLPRLSNQYFNRLLKEIAITLGITKKLTHHTGRKTFATTVLLNNNIPIETVSKLLGHSKITTTLSYYAE
;
A
#
# COMPACT_ATOMS: atom_id res chain seq x y z
N SER A 1 29.34 -52.13 -11.03
CA SER A 1 27.98 -52.63 -11.04
C SER A 1 27.10 -51.72 -11.91
N LEU A 2 26.11 -52.30 -12.57
CA LEU A 2 25.20 -51.62 -13.50
C LEU A 2 24.50 -50.39 -12.86
N ILE A 3 24.17 -50.50 -11.58
CA ILE A 3 23.53 -49.45 -10.77
C ILE A 3 24.49 -48.27 -10.65
N LYS A 4 25.76 -48.47 -10.33
CA LYS A 4 26.77 -47.39 -10.20
C LYS A 4 26.92 -46.63 -11.52
N ASN A 5 26.95 -47.32 -12.64
CA ASN A 5 27.07 -46.70 -13.97
C ASN A 5 25.82 -45.84 -14.30
N LYS A 6 24.61 -46.33 -14.00
CA LYS A 6 23.38 -45.57 -14.22
C LYS A 6 23.28 -44.35 -13.34
N ILE A 7 23.74 -44.41 -12.07
CA ILE A 7 23.77 -43.24 -11.18
C ILE A 7 24.81 -42.22 -11.71
N ASN A 8 25.99 -42.67 -12.15
CA ASN A 8 26.96 -41.75 -12.74
C ASN A 8 26.45 -41.13 -14.04
N GLN A 9 25.73 -41.83 -14.87
CA GLN A 9 25.09 -41.26 -16.06
C GLN A 9 24.04 -40.20 -15.69
N ALA A 10 23.21 -40.44 -14.68
CA ALA A 10 22.26 -39.47 -14.18
C ALA A 10 22.95 -38.22 -13.64
N PHE A 11 24.02 -38.36 -12.87
CA PHE A 11 24.84 -37.27 -12.37
C PHE A 11 25.44 -36.41 -13.51
N LEU A 12 26.11 -37.09 -14.46
CA LEU A 12 26.72 -36.41 -15.61
C LEU A 12 25.69 -35.68 -16.47
N PHE A 13 24.53 -36.28 -16.67
CA PHE A 13 23.43 -35.65 -17.40
C PHE A 13 22.98 -34.35 -16.76
N LEU A 14 22.76 -34.32 -15.43
CA LEU A 14 22.39 -33.13 -14.70
C LEU A 14 23.50 -32.08 -14.69
N GLN A 15 24.77 -32.52 -14.59
CA GLN A 15 25.95 -31.63 -14.62
C GLN A 15 26.08 -30.89 -15.97
N VAL A 16 25.84 -31.60 -17.07
CA VAL A 16 25.91 -31.01 -18.43
C VAL A 16 24.79 -30.02 -18.68
N GLN A 17 23.62 -30.17 -18.02
CA GLN A 17 22.54 -29.20 -18.11
C GLN A 17 22.84 -27.89 -17.39
N GLY A 18 23.90 -27.78 -16.58
CA GLY A 18 24.30 -26.56 -15.90
C GLY A 18 23.30 -26.11 -14.82
N VAL A 19 22.47 -26.99 -14.32
CA VAL A 19 21.49 -26.75 -13.23
C VAL A 19 22.09 -27.20 -11.91
N GLU A 20 21.82 -26.45 -10.83
CA GLU A 20 22.10 -26.95 -9.47
C GLU A 20 21.17 -28.13 -9.17
N PHE A 21 21.74 -29.26 -8.77
CA PHE A 21 21.01 -30.48 -8.44
C PHE A 21 21.53 -31.08 -7.12
N ASP A 22 20.68 -31.85 -6.46
CA ASP A 22 21.03 -32.60 -5.26
C ASP A 22 20.92 -34.13 -5.49
N VAL A 23 21.10 -34.90 -4.40
CA VAL A 23 21.06 -36.35 -4.43
C VAL A 23 19.68 -36.87 -4.86
N ASP A 24 18.61 -36.17 -4.49
CA ASP A 24 17.25 -36.58 -4.85
C ASP A 24 16.99 -36.37 -6.35
N ASP A 25 17.56 -35.32 -6.94
CA ASP A 25 17.48 -35.03 -8.37
C ASP A 25 18.22 -36.14 -9.18
N ILE A 26 19.40 -36.56 -8.70
CA ILE A 26 20.15 -37.70 -9.31
C ILE A 26 19.31 -38.97 -9.23
N TYR A 27 18.65 -39.21 -8.10
CA TYR A 27 17.82 -40.39 -7.90
C TYR A 27 16.58 -40.41 -8.81
N LYS A 28 15.92 -39.29 -8.97
CA LYS A 28 14.80 -39.10 -9.91
C LYS A 28 15.24 -39.36 -11.35
N GLN A 29 16.38 -38.77 -11.76
CA GLN A 29 16.95 -38.97 -13.08
C GLN A 29 17.32 -40.44 -13.30
N TYR A 30 17.88 -41.10 -12.29
CA TYR A 30 18.17 -42.52 -12.32
C TYR A 30 16.91 -43.40 -12.54
N LYS A 31 15.76 -42.98 -11.94
CA LYS A 31 14.47 -43.63 -12.12
C LYS A 31 13.81 -43.32 -13.46
N GLY A 32 14.36 -42.40 -14.27
CA GLY A 32 13.72 -41.95 -15.50
C GLY A 32 12.52 -41.01 -15.25
N GLU A 33 12.39 -40.50 -14.03
CA GLU A 33 11.43 -39.46 -13.71
C GLU A 33 11.93 -38.14 -14.32
N SER A 34 11.05 -37.43 -15.06
CA SER A 34 11.40 -36.17 -15.70
C SER A 34 11.88 -35.15 -14.65
N THR A 35 13.16 -34.78 -14.68
CA THR A 35 13.67 -33.62 -13.98
C THR A 35 13.13 -32.40 -14.74
N GLN A 36 11.92 -31.97 -14.40
CA GLN A 36 11.42 -30.69 -14.87
C GLN A 36 12.45 -29.63 -14.48
N LYS A 37 12.80 -28.75 -15.42
CA LYS A 37 13.70 -27.62 -15.18
C LYS A 37 13.24 -26.91 -13.90
N GLN A 38 14.03 -27.03 -12.84
CA GLN A 38 13.66 -26.48 -11.54
C GLN A 38 13.75 -24.96 -11.62
N VAL A 39 12.61 -24.32 -11.71
CA VAL A 39 12.53 -22.84 -11.75
C VAL A 39 12.80 -22.29 -10.36
N GLY A 40 13.78 -21.38 -10.25
CA GLY A 40 14.08 -20.68 -9.01
C GLY A 40 13.03 -19.65 -8.65
N ILE A 41 12.92 -19.33 -7.36
CA ILE A 41 11.96 -18.29 -6.87
C ILE A 41 12.33 -16.90 -7.40
N ILE A 42 13.63 -16.57 -7.48
CA ILE A 42 14.10 -15.26 -7.99
C ILE A 42 13.86 -15.18 -9.50
N GLU A 43 14.18 -16.24 -10.25
CA GLU A 43 13.90 -16.33 -11.69
C GLU A 43 12.40 -16.14 -11.95
N PHE A 44 11.55 -16.88 -11.25
CA PHE A 44 10.11 -16.80 -11.40
C PHE A 44 9.54 -15.43 -11.02
N TYR A 45 10.00 -14.89 -9.88
CA TYR A 45 9.56 -13.57 -9.41
C TYR A 45 9.95 -12.46 -10.40
N SER A 46 11.16 -12.53 -10.97
CA SER A 46 11.63 -11.59 -11.99
C SER A 46 10.78 -11.66 -13.26
N SER A 47 10.49 -12.85 -13.76
CA SER A 47 9.57 -13.07 -14.91
C SER A 47 8.16 -12.52 -14.62
N TYR A 48 7.66 -12.70 -13.40
CA TYR A 48 6.39 -12.15 -12.98
C TYR A 48 6.40 -10.62 -13.01
N LEU A 49 7.46 -9.96 -12.52
CA LEU A 49 7.63 -8.51 -12.58
C LEU A 49 7.67 -7.97 -14.01
N GLU A 50 8.36 -8.64 -14.92
CA GLU A 50 8.38 -8.26 -16.34
C GLU A 50 6.99 -8.33 -16.98
N ARG A 51 6.21 -9.35 -16.64
CA ARG A 51 4.80 -9.45 -17.09
C ARG A 51 3.95 -8.32 -16.51
N LEU A 52 4.06 -8.01 -15.21
CA LEU A 52 3.35 -6.91 -14.58
C LEU A 52 3.72 -5.57 -15.22
N LYS A 53 5.01 -5.36 -15.55
CA LYS A 53 5.50 -4.13 -16.16
C LYS A 53 4.83 -3.85 -17.52
N LYS A 54 4.63 -4.90 -18.34
CA LYS A 54 3.92 -4.80 -19.62
C LYS A 54 2.43 -4.46 -19.49
N MET A 55 1.85 -4.65 -18.30
CA MET A 55 0.44 -4.36 -18.00
C MET A 55 0.22 -2.98 -17.34
N ILE A 56 1.30 -2.21 -17.13
CA ILE A 56 1.19 -0.83 -16.61
C ILE A 56 0.40 0.01 -17.60
N GLY A 57 -0.54 0.79 -17.07
CA GLY A 57 -1.45 1.64 -17.87
C GLY A 57 -2.67 0.91 -18.44
N LYS A 58 -2.71 -0.44 -18.37
CA LYS A 58 -3.87 -1.26 -18.72
C LYS A 58 -4.59 -1.75 -17.45
N ASP A 59 -4.07 -2.82 -16.84
CA ASP A 59 -4.69 -3.44 -15.66
C ASP A 59 -4.03 -2.98 -14.34
N PHE A 60 -2.81 -2.40 -14.42
CA PHE A 60 -2.03 -2.01 -13.25
C PHE A 60 -1.51 -0.58 -13.35
N LYS A 61 -1.51 0.11 -12.20
CA LYS A 61 -0.78 1.39 -12.03
C LYS A 61 0.70 1.10 -11.77
N GLU A 62 1.59 1.97 -12.25
CA GLU A 62 3.03 1.89 -12.01
C GLU A 62 3.35 1.70 -10.51
N SER A 63 2.69 2.46 -9.65
CA SER A 63 2.83 2.33 -8.18
C SER A 63 2.48 0.95 -7.63
N THR A 64 1.73 0.13 -8.36
CA THR A 64 1.48 -1.27 -7.99
C THR A 64 2.67 -2.14 -8.35
N TRP A 65 3.23 -1.95 -9.56
CA TRP A 65 4.45 -2.65 -9.99
C TRP A 65 5.63 -2.33 -9.06
N GLU A 66 5.87 -1.06 -8.74
CA GLU A 66 6.91 -0.64 -7.80
C GLU A 66 6.86 -1.41 -6.48
N LYS A 67 5.66 -1.53 -5.89
CA LYS A 67 5.46 -2.26 -4.63
C LYS A 67 5.77 -3.76 -4.72
N PHE A 68 5.63 -4.40 -5.87
CA PHE A 68 6.10 -5.76 -6.08
C PHE A 68 7.61 -5.79 -6.31
N ASN A 69 8.14 -4.83 -7.07
CA ASN A 69 9.56 -4.74 -7.36
C ASN A 69 10.42 -4.51 -6.10
N GLU A 70 9.94 -3.73 -5.13
CA GLU A 70 10.61 -3.51 -3.82
C GLU A 70 10.88 -4.79 -3.02
N ILE A 71 10.23 -5.90 -3.35
CA ILE A 71 10.37 -7.14 -2.57
C ILE A 71 11.48 -8.01 -3.11
N LEU A 72 11.73 -7.99 -4.41
CA LEU A 72 12.72 -8.85 -5.04
C LEU A 72 14.14 -8.70 -4.44
N PRO A 73 14.66 -7.49 -4.18
CA PRO A 73 15.93 -7.33 -3.47
C PRO A 73 15.91 -7.99 -2.09
N ALA A 74 14.83 -7.82 -1.33
CA ALA A 74 14.73 -8.39 0.01
C ALA A 74 14.71 -9.93 0.00
N ILE A 75 14.10 -10.56 -1.03
CA ILE A 75 14.13 -12.02 -1.21
C ILE A 75 15.55 -12.47 -1.56
N LYS A 76 16.24 -11.78 -2.48
CA LYS A 76 17.64 -12.09 -2.85
C LYS A 76 18.55 -12.02 -1.65
N ASP A 77 18.48 -10.92 -0.89
CA ASP A 77 19.29 -10.73 0.32
C ASP A 77 19.01 -11.83 1.35
N PHE A 78 17.75 -12.19 1.56
CA PHE A 78 17.38 -13.24 2.49
C PHE A 78 17.88 -14.62 2.07
N ILE A 79 17.74 -14.98 0.81
CA ILE A 79 18.24 -16.26 0.29
C ILE A 79 19.75 -16.35 0.44
N PHE A 80 20.47 -15.27 0.13
CA PHE A 80 21.91 -15.23 0.32
C PHE A 80 22.27 -15.30 1.81
N PHE A 81 21.59 -14.53 2.67
CA PHE A 81 21.84 -14.51 4.12
C PHE A 81 21.67 -15.89 4.76
N LYS A 82 20.56 -16.55 4.47
CA LYS A 82 20.23 -17.81 5.16
C LYS A 82 20.82 -19.05 4.50
N TYR A 83 20.82 -19.12 3.18
CA TYR A 83 21.14 -20.33 2.43
C TYR A 83 22.48 -20.27 1.70
N GLN A 84 23.15 -19.10 1.66
CA GLN A 84 24.39 -18.83 0.91
C GLN A 84 24.24 -19.20 -0.59
N LYS A 85 23.05 -19.01 -1.15
CA LYS A 85 22.70 -19.33 -2.53
C LYS A 85 22.24 -18.09 -3.29
N LYS A 86 22.36 -18.14 -4.63
CA LYS A 86 21.84 -17.09 -5.50
C LYS A 86 20.33 -17.20 -5.73
N ASP A 87 19.80 -18.41 -5.73
CA ASP A 87 18.37 -18.71 -5.89
C ASP A 87 18.03 -20.04 -5.21
N ILE A 88 16.74 -20.32 -5.01
CA ILE A 88 16.23 -21.57 -4.48
C ILE A 88 15.08 -22.03 -5.37
N SER A 89 15.06 -23.34 -5.72
CA SER A 89 13.97 -23.92 -6.49
C SER A 89 12.62 -23.73 -5.80
N LEU A 90 11.60 -23.40 -6.57
CA LEU A 90 10.22 -23.25 -6.08
C LEU A 90 9.72 -24.53 -5.35
N ASN A 91 10.16 -25.71 -5.78
CA ASN A 91 9.78 -27.00 -5.16
C ASN A 91 10.45 -27.23 -3.78
N LYS A 92 11.48 -26.45 -3.43
CA LYS A 92 12.17 -26.50 -2.13
C LYS A 92 11.62 -25.47 -1.13
N LEU A 93 10.61 -24.71 -1.53
CA LEU A 93 9.96 -23.76 -0.63
C LEU A 93 9.03 -24.54 0.31
N ASP A 94 9.18 -24.28 1.59
CA ASP A 94 8.35 -24.84 2.65
C ASP A 94 7.75 -23.73 3.54
N TYR A 95 7.01 -24.13 4.57
CA TYR A 95 6.44 -23.21 5.54
C TYR A 95 7.55 -22.45 6.31
N ASN A 96 8.68 -23.09 6.59
CA ASN A 96 9.79 -22.46 7.31
C ASN A 96 10.40 -21.30 6.52
N PHE A 97 10.43 -21.39 5.20
CA PHE A 97 10.93 -20.29 4.36
C PHE A 97 10.21 -18.96 4.65
N ILE A 98 8.89 -18.99 4.79
CA ILE A 98 8.12 -17.75 5.01
C ILE A 98 8.22 -17.23 6.44
N GLU A 99 8.32 -18.11 7.44
CA GLU A 99 8.56 -17.74 8.83
C GLU A 99 9.96 -17.14 9.03
N ASP A 100 10.97 -17.74 8.41
CA ASP A 100 12.34 -17.24 8.43
C ASP A 100 12.49 -15.92 7.68
N PHE A 101 11.73 -15.75 6.60
CA PHE A 101 11.70 -14.48 5.88
C PHE A 101 11.01 -13.38 6.71
N ASP A 102 9.91 -13.69 7.44
CA ASP A 102 9.31 -12.76 8.41
C ASP A 102 10.33 -12.36 9.48
N TYR A 103 11.03 -13.36 10.05
CA TYR A 103 12.05 -13.13 11.07
C TYR A 103 13.17 -12.24 10.54
N TYR A 104 13.75 -12.56 9.38
CA TYR A 104 14.78 -11.77 8.73
C TYR A 104 14.36 -10.32 8.47
N LEU A 105 13.15 -10.11 7.94
CA LEU A 105 12.63 -8.77 7.69
C LEU A 105 12.49 -7.95 8.98
N ARG A 106 12.24 -8.63 10.10
CA ARG A 106 12.10 -8.01 11.42
C ARG A 106 13.44 -7.66 12.05
N THR A 107 14.36 -8.62 12.09
CA THR A 107 15.64 -8.51 12.81
C THR A 107 16.71 -7.80 12.00
N GLU A 108 16.92 -8.22 10.76
CA GLU A 108 17.99 -7.69 9.91
C GLU A 108 17.58 -6.41 9.15
N LYS A 109 16.32 -6.32 8.73
CA LYS A 109 15.82 -5.16 7.97
C LYS A 109 15.04 -4.16 8.83
N ASN A 110 14.82 -4.40 10.12
CA ASN A 110 14.08 -3.55 11.06
C ASN A 110 12.72 -3.07 10.52
N ASN A 111 12.03 -3.92 9.75
CA ASN A 111 10.75 -3.57 9.19
C ASN A 111 9.64 -3.62 10.27
N SER A 112 8.68 -2.68 10.21
CA SER A 112 7.47 -2.76 11.02
C SER A 112 6.60 -3.95 10.59
N GLN A 113 5.80 -4.50 11.52
CA GLN A 113 4.91 -5.63 11.24
C GLN A 113 3.95 -5.36 10.07
N VAL A 114 3.44 -4.13 9.93
CA VAL A 114 2.59 -3.74 8.79
C VAL A 114 3.33 -3.88 7.46
N THR A 115 4.61 -3.49 7.43
CA THR A 115 5.45 -3.60 6.24
C THR A 115 5.76 -5.06 5.90
N ILE A 116 6.10 -5.87 6.92
CA ILE A 116 6.34 -7.30 6.78
C ILE A 116 5.12 -7.99 6.19
N ASN A 117 3.94 -7.79 6.79
CA ASN A 117 2.69 -8.38 6.31
C ASN A 117 2.41 -8.04 4.84
N LYS A 118 2.67 -6.80 4.42
CA LYS A 118 2.48 -6.39 3.02
C LYS A 118 3.48 -7.05 2.08
N LYS A 119 4.74 -7.20 2.48
CA LYS A 119 5.77 -7.88 1.68
C LYS A 119 5.42 -9.37 1.52
N ILE A 120 5.09 -10.05 2.61
CA ILE A 120 4.69 -11.45 2.61
C ILE A 120 3.42 -11.67 1.78
N GLN A 121 2.41 -10.81 1.91
CA GLN A 121 1.18 -10.91 1.12
C GLN A 121 1.46 -10.87 -0.39
N ARG A 122 2.40 -10.03 -0.83
CA ARG A 122 2.78 -9.95 -2.25
C ARG A 122 3.57 -11.18 -2.70
N LEU A 123 4.50 -11.66 -1.87
CA LEU A 123 5.20 -12.92 -2.13
C LEU A 123 4.21 -14.08 -2.28
N LYS A 124 3.28 -14.23 -1.34
CA LYS A 124 2.21 -15.25 -1.41
C LYS A 124 1.42 -15.15 -2.70
N LYS A 125 1.13 -13.93 -3.18
CA LYS A 125 0.43 -13.74 -4.46
C LYS A 125 1.23 -14.28 -5.65
N VAL A 126 2.54 -14.07 -5.66
CA VAL A 126 3.42 -14.59 -6.73
C VAL A 126 3.51 -16.11 -6.68
N ILE A 127 3.69 -16.68 -5.49
CA ILE A 127 3.72 -18.17 -5.33
C ILE A 127 2.38 -18.80 -5.70
N LYS A 128 1.26 -18.15 -5.41
CA LYS A 128 -0.06 -18.61 -5.90
C LYS A 128 -0.15 -18.66 -7.43
N VAL A 129 0.55 -17.74 -8.13
CA VAL A 129 0.62 -17.79 -9.60
C VAL A 129 1.49 -18.95 -10.06
N ALA A 130 2.63 -19.22 -9.40
CA ALA A 130 3.46 -20.39 -9.71
C ALA A 130 2.66 -21.70 -9.59
N ARG A 131 1.86 -21.87 -8.53
CA ARG A 131 0.95 -23.02 -8.39
C ARG A 131 -0.06 -23.11 -9.53
N LYS A 132 -0.70 -22.00 -9.90
CA LYS A 132 -1.63 -21.97 -11.03
C LYS A 132 -0.99 -22.37 -12.36
N GLN A 133 0.30 -22.08 -12.52
CA GLN A 133 1.09 -22.48 -13.69
C GLN A 133 1.65 -23.92 -13.58
N LYS A 134 1.29 -24.66 -12.53
CA LYS A 134 1.75 -26.02 -12.25
C LYS A 134 3.27 -26.15 -12.13
N LEU A 135 3.95 -25.10 -11.67
CA LEU A 135 5.38 -25.11 -11.36
C LEU A 135 5.67 -25.68 -9.96
N ILE A 136 4.64 -25.73 -9.11
CA ILE A 136 4.63 -26.35 -7.79
C ILE A 136 3.27 -27.04 -7.59
N ASP A 137 3.26 -28.16 -6.89
CA ASP A 137 2.04 -28.96 -6.67
C ASP A 137 1.13 -28.35 -5.59
N PHE A 138 1.72 -27.76 -4.55
CA PHE A 138 1.01 -27.14 -3.44
C PHE A 138 1.56 -25.72 -3.16
N ASN A 139 0.80 -24.93 -2.43
CA ASN A 139 1.26 -23.61 -1.99
C ASN A 139 1.88 -23.75 -0.58
N PRO A 140 3.21 -23.68 -0.44
CA PRO A 140 3.87 -23.85 0.87
C PRO A 140 3.51 -22.78 1.90
N PHE A 141 2.94 -21.66 1.45
CA PHE A 141 2.61 -20.53 2.29
C PHE A 141 1.11 -20.39 2.59
N GLU A 142 0.31 -21.43 2.29
CA GLU A 142 -1.15 -21.35 2.41
C GLU A 142 -1.60 -21.11 3.86
N GLU A 143 -1.01 -21.81 4.79
CA GLU A 143 -1.34 -21.76 6.22
C GLU A 143 -0.79 -20.54 6.95
N HIS A 144 0.19 -19.85 6.36
CA HIS A 144 0.77 -18.68 7.01
C HIS A 144 -0.28 -17.58 7.21
N LYS A 145 -0.49 -17.17 8.46
CA LYS A 145 -1.38 -16.06 8.84
C LYS A 145 -0.56 -14.81 9.17
N PRO A 146 -0.94 -13.63 8.65
CA PRO A 146 -0.25 -12.40 9.00
C PRO A 146 -0.39 -12.10 10.50
N LYS A 147 0.69 -11.71 11.16
CA LYS A 147 0.68 -11.32 12.57
C LYS A 147 -0.11 -10.01 12.74
N GLN A 148 -0.88 -9.91 13.81
CA GLN A 148 -1.63 -8.69 14.09
C GLN A 148 -0.67 -7.50 14.28
N ALA A 149 -0.99 -6.40 13.63
CA ALA A 149 -0.28 -5.14 13.78
C ALA A 149 -1.25 -4.10 14.35
N LYS A 150 -1.05 -3.72 15.61
CA LYS A 150 -1.83 -2.62 16.20
C LYS A 150 -1.40 -1.31 15.56
N THR A 151 -2.30 -0.64 14.87
CA THR A 151 -2.11 0.70 14.33
C THR A 151 -2.95 1.67 15.15
N LYS A 152 -2.30 2.60 15.85
CA LYS A 152 -3.03 3.69 16.50
C LYS A 152 -3.61 4.61 15.43
N ILE A 153 -4.86 4.95 15.61
CA ILE A 153 -5.52 5.94 14.76
C ILE A 153 -5.08 7.32 15.24
N ILE A 154 -4.47 8.08 14.34
CA ILE A 154 -4.00 9.44 14.63
C ILE A 154 -4.95 10.42 13.95
N PHE A 155 -5.56 11.30 14.73
CA PHE A 155 -6.42 12.39 14.29
C PHE A 155 -6.21 13.60 15.21
N LEU A 156 -6.59 14.80 14.78
CA LEU A 156 -6.58 16.00 15.62
C LEU A 156 -7.79 15.99 16.57
N THR A 157 -7.56 16.36 17.83
CA THR A 157 -8.66 16.73 18.74
C THR A 157 -9.27 18.04 18.31
N GLN A 158 -10.43 18.41 18.88
CA GLN A 158 -11.05 19.70 18.61
C GLN A 158 -10.10 20.86 18.93
N ASP A 159 -9.47 20.86 20.11
CA ASP A 159 -8.52 21.91 20.54
C ASP A 159 -7.32 22.03 19.57
N GLU A 160 -6.80 20.88 19.08
CA GLU A 160 -5.70 20.90 18.10
C GLU A 160 -6.15 21.43 16.74
N LEU A 161 -7.38 21.14 16.34
CA LEU A 161 -7.97 21.65 15.11
C LEU A 161 -8.24 23.15 15.20
N ASP A 162 -8.72 23.62 16.34
CA ASP A 162 -8.97 25.05 16.57
C ASP A 162 -7.67 25.86 16.64
N LYS A 163 -6.64 25.36 17.34
CA LYS A 163 -5.29 25.96 17.31
C LYS A 163 -4.74 26.07 15.88
N LEU A 164 -5.00 25.06 15.04
CA LEU A 164 -4.58 25.09 13.65
C LEU A 164 -5.33 26.15 12.84
N LYS A 165 -6.63 26.33 13.08
CA LYS A 165 -7.48 27.32 12.40
C LYS A 165 -7.07 28.74 12.74
N GLU A 166 -6.80 29.00 14.01
CA GLU A 166 -6.48 30.34 14.53
C GLU A 166 -5.05 30.79 14.18
N LYS A 167 -4.16 29.86 13.86
CA LYS A 167 -2.75 30.18 13.62
C LYS A 167 -2.51 30.84 12.29
N GLU A 168 -2.06 32.07 12.30
CA GLU A 168 -1.45 32.71 11.15
C GLU A 168 0.08 32.53 11.16
N PHE A 169 0.63 32.13 10.02
CA PHE A 169 2.06 31.96 9.83
C PHE A 169 2.62 33.15 9.05
N GLN A 170 3.87 33.53 9.34
CA GLN A 170 4.58 34.57 8.55
C GLN A 170 4.83 34.08 7.10
N SER A 171 4.95 32.79 6.91
CA SER A 171 5.17 32.18 5.60
C SER A 171 3.84 31.94 4.88
N GLU A 172 3.66 32.56 3.73
CA GLU A 172 2.48 32.39 2.87
C GLU A 172 2.25 30.91 2.49
N ILE A 173 3.33 30.16 2.22
CA ILE A 173 3.22 28.73 1.87
C ILE A 173 2.71 27.90 3.04
N LEU A 174 3.07 28.23 4.28
CA LEU A 174 2.54 27.53 5.46
C LEU A 174 1.05 27.84 5.66
N ASN A 175 0.61 29.07 5.39
CA ASN A 175 -0.81 29.43 5.40
C ASN A 175 -1.58 28.65 4.32
N LYS A 176 -1.05 28.56 3.09
CA LYS A 176 -1.65 27.73 2.03
C LYS A 176 -1.75 26.24 2.42
N VAL A 177 -0.72 25.70 3.05
CA VAL A 177 -0.73 24.29 3.55
C VAL A 177 -1.74 24.11 4.67
N ARG A 178 -1.79 25.04 5.64
CA ARG A 178 -2.79 25.04 6.71
C ARG A 178 -4.21 25.02 6.15
N ASP A 179 -4.52 25.93 5.26
CA ASP A 179 -5.86 26.05 4.66
C ASP A 179 -6.24 24.78 3.89
N CYS A 180 -5.34 24.26 3.06
CA CYS A 180 -5.57 22.98 2.39
C CYS A 180 -5.79 21.82 3.38
N TYR A 181 -5.08 21.83 4.51
CA TYR A 181 -5.24 20.79 5.52
C TYR A 181 -6.55 20.94 6.31
N ILE A 182 -6.97 22.16 6.65
CA ILE A 182 -8.29 22.46 7.22
C ILE A 182 -9.37 21.99 6.25
N PHE A 183 -9.27 22.33 4.97
CA PHE A 183 -10.19 21.85 3.95
C PHE A 183 -10.32 20.32 3.95
N CYS A 184 -9.18 19.60 4.06
CA CYS A 184 -9.18 18.16 4.20
C CYS A 184 -9.88 17.68 5.49
N CYS A 185 -9.69 18.39 6.62
CA CYS A 185 -10.32 18.05 7.90
C CYS A 185 -11.84 18.24 7.90
N TYR A 186 -12.39 19.05 6.99
CA TYR A 186 -13.82 19.31 6.89
C TYR A 186 -14.49 18.67 5.67
N THR A 187 -13.73 18.05 4.78
CA THR A 187 -14.28 17.36 3.59
C THR A 187 -13.93 15.88 3.55
N GLY A 188 -12.89 15.46 4.28
CA GLY A 188 -12.41 14.10 4.28
C GLY A 188 -11.88 13.59 2.93
N LEU A 189 -11.62 14.46 1.97
CA LEU A 189 -11.14 14.08 0.64
C LEU A 189 -9.76 13.43 0.69
N GLY A 190 -9.49 12.52 -0.23
CA GLY A 190 -8.16 11.96 -0.46
C GLY A 190 -7.24 12.99 -1.13
N TYR A 191 -5.91 12.84 -0.97
CA TYR A 191 -4.94 13.80 -1.52
C TYR A 191 -5.16 14.08 -3.02
N SER A 192 -5.25 13.04 -3.83
CA SER A 192 -5.45 13.18 -5.28
C SER A 192 -6.80 13.80 -5.64
N GLU A 193 -7.83 13.49 -4.86
CA GLU A 193 -9.17 14.03 -5.01
C GLU A 193 -9.16 15.53 -4.71
N MET A 194 -8.61 15.92 -3.56
CA MET A 194 -8.56 17.31 -3.09
C MET A 194 -7.78 18.23 -4.04
N PHE A 195 -6.55 17.86 -4.40
CA PHE A 195 -5.70 18.69 -5.27
C PHE A 195 -6.06 18.65 -6.75
N SER A 196 -7.04 17.82 -7.14
CA SER A 196 -7.59 17.83 -8.51
C SER A 196 -8.97 18.48 -8.61
N LEU A 197 -9.48 19.06 -7.51
CA LEU A 197 -10.78 19.76 -7.53
C LEU A 197 -10.71 21.00 -8.39
N LYS A 198 -11.72 21.12 -9.27
CA LYS A 198 -11.94 22.30 -10.12
C LYS A 198 -13.22 23.01 -9.72
N LYS A 199 -13.37 24.26 -10.13
CA LYS A 199 -14.61 25.03 -9.95
C LYS A 199 -15.82 24.34 -10.58
N SER A 200 -15.63 23.61 -11.67
CA SER A 200 -16.68 22.82 -12.34
C SER A 200 -17.19 21.63 -11.52
N ASP A 201 -16.41 21.18 -10.51
CA ASP A 201 -16.82 20.10 -9.61
C ASP A 201 -17.82 20.57 -8.53
N LEU A 202 -18.05 21.89 -8.42
CA LEU A 202 -19.01 22.49 -7.48
C LEU A 202 -20.38 22.64 -8.14
N LYS A 203 -21.41 22.17 -7.45
CA LYS A 203 -22.81 22.34 -7.86
C LYS A 203 -23.68 22.69 -6.65
N LYS A 204 -24.67 23.55 -6.83
CA LYS A 204 -25.70 23.82 -5.83
C LYS A 204 -26.85 22.84 -6.02
N ASP A 205 -27.41 22.37 -4.91
CA ASP A 205 -28.68 21.66 -4.92
C ASP A 205 -29.87 22.64 -4.92
N ASP A 206 -31.07 22.09 -4.91
CA ASP A 206 -32.31 22.86 -4.94
C ASP A 206 -32.52 23.70 -3.65
N GLU A 207 -31.87 23.35 -2.55
CA GLU A 207 -31.90 24.08 -1.28
C GLU A 207 -30.78 25.13 -1.19
N GLY A 208 -29.93 25.24 -2.23
CA GLY A 208 -28.82 26.19 -2.30
C GLY A 208 -27.54 25.73 -1.62
N THR A 209 -27.51 24.51 -1.07
CA THR A 209 -26.30 23.93 -0.49
C THR A 209 -25.29 23.62 -1.58
N LEU A 210 -24.03 24.02 -1.35
CA LEU A 210 -22.93 23.74 -2.29
C LEU A 210 -22.39 22.34 -2.06
N TRP A 211 -22.25 21.58 -3.13
CA TRP A 211 -21.74 20.21 -3.13
C TRP A 211 -20.51 20.08 -4.01
N ILE A 212 -19.58 19.20 -3.60
CA ILE A 212 -18.52 18.68 -4.45
C ILE A 212 -19.01 17.40 -5.09
N TYR A 213 -19.04 17.34 -6.43
CA TYR A 213 -19.32 16.14 -7.22
C TYR A 213 -18.08 15.73 -8.00
N LYS A 214 -17.58 14.53 -7.78
CA LYS A 214 -16.39 14.03 -8.49
C LYS A 214 -16.34 12.52 -8.54
N GLU A 215 -15.64 11.99 -9.53
CA GLU A 215 -15.29 10.57 -9.61
C GLU A 215 -13.94 10.29 -8.97
N ARG A 216 -13.84 9.17 -8.26
CA ARG A 216 -12.58 8.74 -7.66
C ARG A 216 -11.64 8.17 -8.70
N GLN A 217 -10.47 8.75 -8.87
CA GLN A 217 -9.43 8.27 -9.78
C GLN A 217 -8.99 6.82 -9.55
N LYS A 218 -9.18 6.27 -8.35
CA LYS A 218 -8.73 4.91 -8.00
C LYS A 218 -9.80 3.84 -8.24
N THR A 219 -11.07 4.18 -8.10
CA THR A 219 -12.19 3.21 -8.09
C THR A 219 -13.28 3.54 -9.09
N GLU A 220 -13.14 4.66 -9.83
CA GLU A 220 -14.10 5.17 -10.83
C GLU A 220 -15.53 5.31 -10.25
N ARG A 221 -15.63 5.51 -8.93
CA ARG A 221 -16.91 5.70 -8.27
C ARG A 221 -17.16 7.17 -8.05
N ALA A 222 -18.33 7.63 -8.47
CA ALA A 222 -18.80 8.96 -8.13
C ALA A 222 -18.98 9.10 -6.61
N PHE A 223 -18.64 10.27 -6.10
CA PHE A 223 -18.90 10.66 -4.72
C PHE A 223 -19.41 12.10 -4.69
N SER A 224 -20.17 12.41 -3.67
CA SER A 224 -20.65 13.76 -3.40
C SER A 224 -20.41 14.11 -1.94
N ILE A 225 -19.97 15.34 -1.70
CA ILE A 225 -19.69 15.85 -0.34
C ILE A 225 -20.41 17.20 -0.22
N PRO A 226 -21.36 17.35 0.72
CA PRO A 226 -21.97 18.63 1.00
C PRO A 226 -20.97 19.53 1.74
N LEU A 227 -20.91 20.78 1.35
CA LEU A 227 -20.13 21.82 2.01
C LEU A 227 -21.02 22.54 3.04
N ILE A 228 -21.28 21.85 4.16
CA ILE A 228 -22.18 22.35 5.23
C ILE A 228 -21.42 23.15 6.31
N PHE A 229 -20.09 23.12 6.28
CA PHE A 229 -19.25 23.87 7.21
C PHE A 229 -18.75 25.16 6.57
N SER A 230 -18.54 26.22 7.37
CA SER A 230 -18.04 27.51 6.88
C SER A 230 -16.60 27.45 6.37
N GLU A 231 -15.75 26.64 7.01
CA GLU A 231 -14.33 26.58 6.74
C GLU A 231 -13.99 26.19 5.29
N PRO A 232 -14.56 25.14 4.68
CA PRO A 232 -14.35 24.86 3.28
C PRO A 232 -14.81 25.98 2.34
N LEU A 233 -15.93 26.65 2.67
CA LEU A 233 -16.49 27.72 1.85
C LEU A 233 -15.58 28.97 1.89
N GLU A 234 -15.09 29.36 3.05
CA GLU A 234 -14.16 30.47 3.24
C GLU A 234 -12.83 30.22 2.47
N ILE A 235 -12.31 28.98 2.54
CA ILE A 235 -11.09 28.60 1.84
C ILE A 235 -11.29 28.61 0.33
N ILE A 236 -12.43 28.12 -0.18
CA ILE A 236 -12.75 28.18 -1.61
C ILE A 236 -12.81 29.64 -2.07
N GLU A 237 -13.49 30.51 -1.33
CA GLU A 237 -13.60 31.93 -1.68
C GLU A 237 -12.23 32.62 -1.67
N LYS A 238 -11.37 32.33 -0.68
CA LYS A 238 -10.00 32.84 -0.58
C LYS A 238 -9.14 32.55 -1.82
N TYR A 239 -9.25 31.35 -2.39
CA TYR A 239 -8.43 30.92 -3.54
C TYR A 239 -9.16 30.96 -4.87
N LYS A 240 -10.36 31.50 -4.94
CA LYS A 240 -11.24 31.52 -6.11
C LYS A 240 -10.62 32.15 -7.37
N SER A 241 -9.77 33.16 -7.20
CA SER A 241 -9.19 33.92 -8.30
C SER A 241 -7.85 33.36 -8.82
N GLU A 242 -7.19 32.46 -8.09
CA GLU A 242 -5.82 32.06 -8.41
C GLU A 242 -5.70 31.11 -9.62
N SER A 243 -6.69 30.22 -9.83
CA SER A 243 -6.63 29.21 -10.92
C SER A 243 -7.99 28.59 -11.23
N GLU A 244 -8.04 27.64 -12.19
CA GLU A 244 -9.22 26.78 -12.42
C GLU A 244 -9.47 25.79 -11.25
N TYR A 245 -8.43 25.50 -10.45
CA TYR A 245 -8.52 24.61 -9.30
C TYR A 245 -9.04 25.38 -8.07
N LEU A 246 -9.73 24.64 -7.20
CA LEU A 246 -10.30 25.20 -5.96
C LEU A 246 -9.23 25.53 -4.91
N LEU A 247 -8.11 24.82 -4.94
CA LEU A 247 -7.04 24.93 -3.94
C LEU A 247 -5.67 25.08 -4.60
N PRO A 248 -4.71 25.72 -3.92
CA PRO A 248 -3.32 25.76 -4.35
C PRO A 248 -2.75 24.36 -4.52
N ARG A 249 -2.13 24.07 -5.67
CA ARG A 249 -1.59 22.73 -5.97
C ARG A 249 -0.22 22.51 -5.35
N LEU A 250 -0.09 21.48 -4.54
CA LEU A 250 1.14 21.09 -3.85
C LEU A 250 1.40 19.59 -4.09
N SER A 251 2.66 19.18 -4.22
CA SER A 251 2.98 17.75 -4.29
C SER A 251 2.74 17.08 -2.93
N ASN A 252 2.37 15.79 -2.93
CA ASN A 252 2.07 15.06 -1.70
C ASN A 252 3.26 15.04 -0.72
N GLN A 253 4.47 14.91 -1.24
CA GLN A 253 5.68 14.90 -0.43
C GLN A 253 5.92 16.27 0.20
N TYR A 254 5.79 17.34 -0.57
CA TYR A 254 5.96 18.71 -0.12
C TYR A 254 4.91 19.09 0.92
N PHE A 255 3.63 18.82 0.63
CA PHE A 255 2.52 19.04 1.54
C PHE A 255 2.73 18.35 2.90
N ASN A 256 3.02 17.03 2.89
CA ASN A 256 3.26 16.30 4.13
C ASN A 256 4.56 16.71 4.86
N ARG A 257 5.54 17.25 4.15
CA ARG A 257 6.75 17.83 4.77
C ARG A 257 6.40 19.10 5.57
N LEU A 258 5.66 20.01 4.96
CA LEU A 258 5.27 21.28 5.60
C LEU A 258 4.26 21.06 6.73
N LEU A 259 3.41 20.03 6.65
CA LEU A 259 2.53 19.64 7.76
C LEU A 259 3.32 19.25 9.02
N LYS A 260 4.53 18.68 8.89
CA LYS A 260 5.38 18.41 10.06
C LYS A 260 5.89 19.71 10.70
N GLU A 261 6.24 20.68 9.88
CA GLU A 261 6.68 22.01 10.35
C GLU A 261 5.55 22.73 11.09
N ILE A 262 4.34 22.71 10.53
CA ILE A 262 3.13 23.21 11.18
C ILE A 262 2.89 22.52 12.52
N ALA A 263 2.98 21.18 12.57
CA ALA A 263 2.79 20.44 13.81
C ALA A 263 3.78 20.85 14.90
N ILE A 264 5.07 20.99 14.55
CA ILE A 264 6.12 21.44 15.48
C ILE A 264 5.80 22.83 16.01
N THR A 265 5.44 23.78 15.13
CA THR A 265 5.13 25.17 15.49
C THR A 265 3.93 25.26 16.44
N LEU A 266 2.95 24.37 16.29
CA LEU A 266 1.75 24.32 17.12
C LEU A 266 1.89 23.46 18.39
N GLY A 267 3.05 22.84 18.61
CA GLY A 267 3.27 21.91 19.73
C GLY A 267 2.45 20.62 19.61
N ILE A 268 2.01 20.25 18.39
CA ILE A 268 1.27 19.02 18.13
C ILE A 268 2.26 17.87 18.01
N THR A 269 2.27 16.96 18.95
CA THR A 269 3.18 15.79 18.99
C THR A 269 2.82 14.69 17.98
N LYS A 270 1.59 14.76 17.44
CA LYS A 270 1.09 13.80 16.45
C LYS A 270 1.73 14.03 15.08
N LYS A 271 2.00 12.92 14.36
CA LYS A 271 2.47 13.00 12.98
C LYS A 271 1.34 13.43 12.06
N LEU A 272 1.32 14.70 11.67
CA LEU A 272 0.36 15.20 10.70
C LEU A 272 0.74 14.76 9.29
N THR A 273 -0.26 14.28 8.58
CA THR A 273 -0.21 13.93 7.16
C THR A 273 -1.56 14.26 6.55
N HIS A 274 -1.65 14.35 5.24
CA HIS A 274 -2.94 14.46 4.56
C HIS A 274 -3.96 13.41 5.08
N HIS A 275 -3.52 12.17 5.27
CA HIS A 275 -4.39 11.09 5.75
C HIS A 275 -4.88 11.30 7.19
N THR A 276 -4.11 12.01 8.02
CA THR A 276 -4.53 12.41 9.37
C THR A 276 -5.69 13.41 9.30
N GLY A 277 -5.68 14.37 8.35
CA GLY A 277 -6.80 15.28 8.13
C GLY A 277 -8.10 14.56 7.79
N ARG A 278 -8.04 13.57 6.89
CA ARG A 278 -9.20 12.72 6.57
C ARG A 278 -9.71 11.92 7.77
N LYS A 279 -8.82 11.47 8.66
CA LYS A 279 -9.22 10.81 9.91
C LYS A 279 -9.83 11.80 10.89
N THR A 280 -9.33 13.03 10.95
CA THR A 280 -9.90 14.13 11.75
C THR A 280 -11.34 14.42 11.29
N PHE A 281 -11.60 14.47 9.98
CA PHE A 281 -12.96 14.60 9.46
C PHE A 281 -13.88 13.50 10.01
N ALA A 282 -13.45 12.24 9.88
CA ALA A 282 -14.28 11.13 10.31
C ALA A 282 -14.53 11.13 11.83
N THR A 283 -13.50 11.39 12.64
CA THR A 283 -13.60 11.27 14.11
C THR A 283 -14.05 12.56 14.74
N THR A 284 -13.24 13.62 14.61
CA THR A 284 -13.47 14.89 15.34
C THR A 284 -14.65 15.66 14.78
N VAL A 285 -14.74 15.76 13.45
CA VAL A 285 -15.76 16.59 12.80
C VAL A 285 -17.11 15.86 12.69
N LEU A 286 -17.12 14.56 12.50
CA LEU A 286 -18.37 13.83 12.30
C LEU A 286 -18.77 12.97 13.51
N LEU A 287 -17.97 11.95 13.87
CA LEU A 287 -18.38 10.99 14.92
C LEU A 287 -18.53 11.66 16.29
N ASN A 288 -17.63 12.57 16.68
CA ASN A 288 -17.74 13.31 17.95
C ASN A 288 -18.96 14.27 17.98
N ASN A 289 -19.54 14.56 16.81
CA ASN A 289 -20.78 15.32 16.68
C ASN A 289 -22.00 14.42 16.40
N ASN A 290 -21.94 13.15 16.82
CA ASN A 290 -23.02 12.18 16.74
C ASN A 290 -23.53 11.87 15.33
N ILE A 291 -22.72 12.08 14.30
CA ILE A 291 -23.07 11.67 12.94
C ILE A 291 -22.97 10.13 12.85
N PRO A 292 -24.02 9.43 12.40
CA PRO A 292 -24.01 7.97 12.29
C PRO A 292 -22.85 7.45 11.43
N ILE A 293 -22.23 6.34 11.86
CA ILE A 293 -21.06 5.77 11.20
C ILE A 293 -21.32 5.35 9.74
N GLU A 294 -22.58 5.01 9.42
CA GLU A 294 -23.04 4.73 8.05
C GLU A 294 -22.90 5.96 7.17
N THR A 295 -23.31 7.13 7.69
CA THR A 295 -23.17 8.42 6.99
C THR A 295 -21.70 8.77 6.83
N VAL A 296 -20.88 8.62 7.88
CA VAL A 296 -19.43 8.82 7.82
C VAL A 296 -18.81 7.91 6.76
N SER A 297 -19.20 6.65 6.70
CA SER A 297 -18.72 5.69 5.70
C SER A 297 -19.05 6.11 4.28
N LYS A 298 -20.27 6.63 4.04
CA LYS A 298 -20.72 7.16 2.74
C LYS A 298 -19.90 8.40 2.35
N LEU A 299 -19.77 9.39 3.24
CA LEU A 299 -19.00 10.61 3.00
C LEU A 299 -17.51 10.31 2.73
N LEU A 300 -16.92 9.36 3.45
CA LEU A 300 -15.58 8.84 3.16
C LEU A 300 -15.55 8.03 1.86
N GLY A 301 -16.70 7.62 1.30
CA GLY A 301 -16.84 6.79 0.10
C GLY A 301 -16.16 5.43 0.27
N HIS A 302 -16.29 4.81 1.44
CA HIS A 302 -15.86 3.43 1.65
C HIS A 302 -16.87 2.47 1.01
N SER A 303 -16.37 1.48 0.28
CA SER A 303 -17.23 0.48 -0.38
C SER A 303 -17.86 -0.51 0.61
N LYS A 304 -17.30 -0.61 1.81
CA LYS A 304 -17.78 -1.48 2.89
C LYS A 304 -17.71 -0.71 4.19
N ILE A 305 -18.80 -0.71 4.96
CA ILE A 305 -18.86 -0.09 6.28
C ILE A 305 -17.83 -0.67 7.25
N THR A 306 -17.49 -1.96 7.09
CA THR A 306 -16.45 -2.63 7.88
C THR A 306 -15.10 -1.92 7.82
N THR A 307 -14.80 -1.19 6.73
CA THR A 307 -13.60 -0.37 6.64
C THR A 307 -13.66 0.80 7.61
N THR A 308 -14.81 1.44 7.76
CA THR A 308 -15.00 2.54 8.71
C THR A 308 -15.00 2.02 10.13
N LEU A 309 -15.73 0.94 10.40
CA LEU A 309 -15.78 0.29 11.71
C LEU A 309 -14.39 -0.14 12.19
N SER A 310 -13.57 -0.77 11.33
CA SER A 310 -12.23 -1.21 11.72
C SER A 310 -11.26 -0.06 12.05
N TYR A 311 -11.59 1.16 11.66
CA TYR A 311 -10.75 2.34 11.94
C TYR A 311 -11.33 3.24 13.02
N TYR A 312 -12.66 3.24 13.27
CA TYR A 312 -13.30 4.29 14.07
C TYR A 312 -14.27 3.75 15.13
N ALA A 313 -14.62 2.46 15.14
CA ALA A 313 -15.39 1.86 16.20
C ALA A 313 -14.44 1.33 17.29
N GLU A 314 -14.22 2.13 18.31
CA GLU A 314 -13.78 1.72 19.64
C GLU A 314 -14.89 1.98 20.63
#